data_2e54508ff13d6382420f3102cc3a4bee
#
_entry.id   2e54508ff13d6382420f3102cc3a4bee
#
_cell.length_a   1.000
_cell.length_b   1.000
_cell.length_c   1.000
_cell.angle_alpha   90.00
_cell.angle_beta   90.00
_cell.angle_gamma   90.00
#
_symmetry.space_group_name_H-M   'P 1'
#
loop_
_entity.id
_entity.type
_entity.pdbx_description
1 polymer ?
#
loop_
_entity_poly.entity_id
_entity_poly.type
_entity_poly.pdbx_seq_one_letter_code
_entity_poly.pdbx_strand_id
1 'polypeptide(L)'
;MKPELIIFDWDGTLADTTRPIIRTFQQSFADCGLKAPDADAIRALIGYSLPEIIFRLAPNAGEHLREELAETYAAHYLNPNNHNMTLFPEAIPCLNTLKQQGFWLAVATGKGRTGLDRSITVSYTHL
;
A
#
# COMPACT_ATOMS: atom_id res chain seq x y z
N MET A 1 -21.74 -16.67 -21.62
CA MET A 1 -21.22 -15.37 -21.21
C MET A 1 -19.70 -15.34 -21.31
N LYS A 2 -19.16 -14.33 -21.94
CA LYS A 2 -17.73 -14.18 -22.02
C LYS A 2 -17.16 -13.79 -20.65
N PRO A 3 -16.01 -14.36 -20.25
CA PRO A 3 -15.34 -13.90 -19.05
C PRO A 3 -14.90 -12.46 -19.20
N GLU A 4 -15.03 -11.75 -18.14
CA GLU A 4 -14.69 -10.35 -18.08
C GLU A 4 -13.40 -10.14 -17.32
N LEU A 5 -12.92 -8.92 -17.33
CA LEU A 5 -11.80 -8.48 -16.51
C LEU A 5 -12.30 -8.08 -15.13
N ILE A 6 -11.66 -8.59 -14.09
CA ILE A 6 -11.87 -8.14 -12.72
C ILE A 6 -10.62 -7.40 -12.28
N ILE A 7 -10.81 -6.16 -11.87
CA ILE A 7 -9.71 -5.31 -11.41
C ILE A 7 -9.81 -5.17 -9.90
N PHE A 8 -8.75 -5.53 -9.20
CA PHE A 8 -8.67 -5.45 -7.75
C PHE A 8 -7.81 -4.25 -7.33
N ASP A 9 -8.19 -3.62 -6.24
CA ASP A 9 -7.27 -2.81 -5.47
C ASP A 9 -6.31 -3.74 -4.73
N TRP A 10 -5.22 -3.20 -4.21
CA TRP A 10 -4.20 -3.99 -3.49
C TRP A 10 -4.29 -3.79 -1.99
N ASP A 11 -3.85 -2.64 -1.50
CA ASP A 11 -3.79 -2.37 -0.07
C ASP A 11 -5.18 -2.33 0.55
N GLY A 12 -5.43 -3.17 1.56
CA GLY A 12 -6.73 -3.25 2.23
C GLY A 12 -7.79 -4.06 1.47
N THR A 13 -7.46 -4.58 0.30
CA THR A 13 -8.37 -5.40 -0.52
C THR A 13 -7.85 -6.83 -0.64
N LEU A 14 -6.73 -7.04 -1.30
CA LEU A 14 -6.07 -8.34 -1.36
C LEU A 14 -5.00 -8.46 -0.29
N ALA A 15 -4.27 -7.39 -0.03
CA ALA A 15 -3.20 -7.36 0.96
C ALA A 15 -3.69 -6.72 2.27
N ASP A 16 -3.41 -7.39 3.37
CA ASP A 16 -3.69 -6.89 4.73
C ASP A 16 -2.52 -6.00 5.16
N THR A 17 -2.44 -4.81 4.55
CA THR A 17 -1.31 -3.89 4.71
C THR A 17 -1.66 -2.61 5.45
N THR A 18 -2.89 -2.46 5.91
CA THR A 18 -3.37 -1.23 6.56
C THR A 18 -2.51 -0.86 7.77
N ARG A 19 -2.28 -1.80 8.67
CA ARG A 19 -1.49 -1.54 9.88
C ARG A 19 -0.02 -1.22 9.58
N PRO A 20 0.69 -1.97 8.74
CA PRO A 20 2.04 -1.61 8.33
C PRO A 20 2.14 -0.23 7.67
N ILE A 21 1.19 0.12 6.81
CA ILE A 21 1.17 1.42 6.14
C ILE A 21 1.01 2.55 7.16
N ILE A 22 0.05 2.42 8.07
CA ILE A 22 -0.18 3.42 9.12
C ILE A 22 1.10 3.62 9.94
N ARG A 23 1.71 2.54 10.38
CA ARG A 23 2.91 2.57 11.20
C ARG A 23 4.08 3.23 10.46
N THR A 24 4.21 2.93 9.17
CA THR A 24 5.27 3.50 8.33
C THR A 24 5.10 5.01 8.18
N PHE A 25 3.87 5.51 7.98
CA PHE A 25 3.62 6.95 7.94
C PHE A 25 3.93 7.62 9.26
N GLN A 26 3.47 7.05 10.36
CA GLN A 26 3.71 7.62 11.69
C GLN A 26 5.21 7.70 12.00
N GLN A 27 5.95 6.66 11.68
CA GLN A 27 7.40 6.64 11.88
C GLN A 27 8.09 7.66 10.97
N SER A 28 7.67 7.77 9.72
CA SER A 28 8.27 8.70 8.77
C SER A 28 8.08 10.15 9.19
N PHE A 29 6.88 10.50 9.67
CA PHE A 29 6.61 11.83 10.17
C PHE A 29 7.48 12.15 11.39
N ALA A 30 7.58 11.20 12.33
CA ALA A 30 8.42 11.37 13.51
C ALA A 30 9.89 11.57 13.13
N ASP A 31 10.38 10.78 12.18
CA ASP A 31 11.77 10.88 11.71
C ASP A 31 12.06 12.23 11.04
N CYS A 32 11.05 12.83 10.42
CA CYS A 32 11.19 14.15 9.81
C CYS A 32 10.87 15.31 10.76
N GLY A 33 10.73 15.01 12.05
CA GLY A 33 10.50 16.04 13.07
C GLY A 33 9.08 16.57 13.12
N LEU A 34 8.13 15.84 12.54
CA LEU A 34 6.72 16.23 12.53
C LEU A 34 5.92 15.37 13.48
N LYS A 35 4.78 15.93 13.93
CA LYS A 35 3.84 15.15 14.73
C LYS A 35 3.28 14.01 13.88
N ALA A 36 3.29 12.79 14.42
CA ALA A 36 2.73 11.64 13.74
C ALA A 36 1.22 11.83 13.51
N PRO A 37 0.72 11.59 12.29
CA PRO A 37 -0.71 11.66 12.02
C PRO A 37 -1.47 10.57 12.75
N ASP A 38 -2.75 10.83 13.04
CA ASP A 38 -3.63 9.82 13.63
C ASP A 38 -3.84 8.65 12.69
N ALA A 39 -3.95 7.45 13.25
CA ALA A 39 -4.19 6.23 12.49
C ALA A 39 -5.42 6.33 11.60
N ASP A 40 -6.51 6.91 12.10
CA ASP A 40 -7.75 7.05 11.32
C ASP A 40 -7.59 8.01 10.15
N ALA A 41 -6.82 9.09 10.33
CA ALA A 41 -6.54 10.02 9.25
C ALA A 41 -5.76 9.34 8.12
N ILE A 42 -4.78 8.51 8.46
CA ILE A 42 -4.01 7.75 7.48
C ILE A 42 -4.89 6.70 6.80
N ARG A 43 -5.66 5.96 7.58
CA ARG A 43 -6.53 4.90 7.07
C ARG A 43 -7.47 5.42 6.00
N ALA A 44 -8.04 6.60 6.21
CA ALA A 44 -8.98 7.21 5.28
C ALA A 44 -8.34 7.55 3.92
N LEU A 45 -7.01 7.64 3.86
CA LEU A 45 -6.28 8.02 2.64
C LEU A 45 -5.64 6.84 1.92
N ILE A 46 -5.70 5.64 2.48
CA ILE A 46 -5.14 4.45 1.81
C ILE A 46 -5.93 4.20 0.52
N GLY A 47 -5.21 4.09 -0.58
CA GLY A 47 -5.79 4.01 -1.93
C GLY A 47 -5.33 5.15 -2.82
N TYR A 48 -4.99 6.30 -2.23
CA TYR A 48 -4.33 7.37 -2.99
C TYR A 48 -2.85 7.04 -3.20
N SER A 49 -2.23 7.73 -4.14
CA SER A 49 -0.78 7.65 -4.35
C SER A 49 -0.02 8.18 -3.14
N LEU A 50 1.22 7.75 -2.96
CA LEU A 50 2.06 8.23 -1.86
C LEU A 50 2.20 9.76 -1.82
N PRO A 51 2.50 10.44 -2.93
CA PRO A 51 2.57 11.91 -2.90
C PRO A 51 1.25 12.57 -2.48
N GLU A 52 0.12 12.04 -2.92
CA GLU A 52 -1.19 12.59 -2.58
C GLU A 52 -1.51 12.39 -1.10
N ILE A 53 -1.19 11.23 -0.54
CA ILE A 53 -1.38 10.99 0.90
C ILE A 53 -0.55 11.98 1.71
N ILE A 54 0.71 12.13 1.35
CA ILE A 54 1.62 13.06 2.05
C ILE A 54 1.11 14.48 1.97
N PHE A 55 0.65 14.92 0.80
CA PHE A 55 0.09 16.25 0.63
C PHE A 55 -1.13 16.47 1.53
N ARG A 56 -2.02 15.49 1.61
CA ARG A 56 -3.22 15.58 2.44
C ARG A 56 -2.92 15.53 3.93
N LEU A 57 -1.91 14.78 4.34
CA LEU A 57 -1.51 14.70 5.75
C LEU A 57 -0.67 15.90 6.19
N ALA A 58 0.06 16.53 5.28
CA ALA A 58 0.95 17.66 5.57
C ALA A 58 0.78 18.77 4.53
N PRO A 59 -0.43 19.35 4.41
CA PRO A 59 -0.70 20.34 3.36
C PRO A 59 0.11 21.63 3.51
N ASN A 60 0.52 21.93 4.74
CA ASN A 60 1.30 23.15 5.04
C ASN A 60 2.80 22.92 5.00
N ALA A 61 3.26 21.70 4.79
CA ALA A 61 4.67 21.41 4.62
C ALA A 61 5.13 21.89 3.23
N GLY A 62 6.34 22.43 3.15
CA GLY A 62 6.92 22.80 1.88
C GLY A 62 7.20 21.57 1.01
N GLU A 63 7.38 21.81 -0.29
CA GLU A 63 7.65 20.73 -1.24
C GLU A 63 8.88 19.90 -0.84
N HIS A 64 9.93 20.54 -0.38
CA HIS A 64 11.14 19.84 0.04
C HIS A 64 10.87 18.87 1.19
N LEU A 65 10.10 19.30 2.18
CA LEU A 65 9.76 18.43 3.32
C LEU A 65 8.85 17.27 2.89
N ARG A 66 7.93 17.51 1.96
CA ARG A 66 7.10 16.43 1.43
C ARG A 66 7.92 15.40 0.65
N GLU A 67 8.93 15.84 -0.10
CA GLU A 67 9.88 14.95 -0.77
C GLU A 67 10.67 14.12 0.23
N GLU A 68 11.15 14.74 1.31
CA GLU A 68 11.84 14.06 2.39
C GLU A 68 10.96 13.02 3.07
N LEU A 69 9.70 13.35 3.30
CA LEU A 69 8.72 12.39 3.84
C LEU A 69 8.54 11.19 2.91
N ALA A 70 8.44 11.42 1.61
CA ALA A 70 8.27 10.35 0.64
C ALA A 70 9.49 9.44 0.60
N GLU A 71 10.69 10.00 0.63
CA GLU A 71 11.93 9.24 0.66
C GLU A 71 12.06 8.42 1.95
N THR A 72 11.72 9.03 3.08
CA THR A 72 11.77 8.36 4.39
C THR A 72 10.76 7.22 4.45
N TYR A 73 9.54 7.46 3.93
CA TYR A 73 8.53 6.42 3.84
C TYR A 73 9.02 5.24 3.00
N ALA A 74 9.57 5.53 1.81
CA ALA A 74 10.06 4.49 0.92
C ALA A 74 11.19 3.68 1.58
N ALA A 75 12.10 4.34 2.29
CA ALA A 75 13.19 3.67 2.99
C ALA A 75 12.67 2.71 4.06
N HIS A 76 11.68 3.12 4.85
CA HIS A 76 11.06 2.25 5.85
C HIS A 76 10.29 1.11 5.21
N TYR A 77 9.49 1.41 4.19
CA TYR A 77 8.65 0.42 3.51
C TYR A 77 9.49 -0.67 2.85
N LEU A 78 10.60 -0.29 2.23
CA LEU A 78 11.49 -1.22 1.51
C LEU A 78 12.53 -1.88 2.42
N ASN A 79 12.55 -1.56 3.70
CA ASN A 79 13.49 -2.15 4.64
C ASN A 79 13.27 -3.66 4.74
N PRO A 80 14.33 -4.49 4.54
CA PRO A 80 14.19 -5.96 4.61
C PRO A 80 13.69 -6.47 5.95
N ASN A 81 13.85 -5.70 7.03
CA ASN A 81 13.39 -6.07 8.36
C ASN A 81 11.91 -5.76 8.59
N ASN A 82 11.24 -5.13 7.63
CA ASN A 82 9.84 -4.79 7.72
C ASN A 82 9.01 -5.81 6.94
N HIS A 83 8.66 -6.94 7.57
CA HIS A 83 8.05 -8.10 6.92
C HIS A 83 6.59 -8.34 7.31
N ASN A 84 5.88 -7.33 7.79
CA ASN A 84 4.53 -7.51 8.32
C ASN A 84 3.44 -7.35 7.26
N MET A 85 3.75 -7.69 6.01
CA MET A 85 2.80 -7.59 4.91
C MET A 85 2.32 -8.97 4.51
N THR A 86 1.03 -9.23 4.67
CA THR A 86 0.40 -10.51 4.32
C THR A 86 -0.83 -10.25 3.46
N LEU A 87 -1.25 -11.28 2.74
CA LEU A 87 -2.55 -11.26 2.05
C LEU A 87 -3.65 -11.61 3.04
N PHE A 88 -4.87 -11.12 2.78
CA PHE A 88 -6.01 -11.64 3.53
C PHE A 88 -6.16 -13.14 3.27
N PRO A 89 -6.63 -13.93 4.27
CA PRO A 89 -6.71 -15.39 4.11
C PRO A 89 -7.55 -15.84 2.92
N GLU A 90 -8.56 -15.08 2.54
CA GLU A 90 -9.47 -15.40 1.45
C GLU A 90 -8.96 -14.96 0.08
N ALA A 91 -7.87 -14.18 0.01
CA ALA A 91 -7.41 -13.60 -1.25
C ALA A 91 -7.01 -14.65 -2.27
N ILE A 92 -6.14 -15.57 -1.92
CA ILE A 92 -5.66 -16.61 -2.84
C ILE A 92 -6.79 -17.56 -3.28
N PRO A 93 -7.62 -18.10 -2.37
CA PRO A 93 -8.76 -18.92 -2.79
C PRO A 93 -9.71 -18.18 -3.75
N CYS A 94 -9.98 -16.92 -3.47
CA CYS A 94 -10.83 -16.09 -4.34
C CYS A 94 -10.22 -15.92 -5.73
N LEU A 95 -8.95 -15.56 -5.82
CA LEU A 95 -8.26 -15.37 -7.09
C LEU A 95 -8.21 -16.68 -7.90
N ASN A 96 -7.93 -17.79 -7.25
CA ASN A 96 -7.89 -19.09 -7.91
C ASN A 96 -9.27 -19.48 -8.46
N THR A 97 -10.33 -19.26 -7.69
CA THR A 97 -11.69 -19.53 -8.14
C THR A 97 -12.05 -18.70 -9.38
N LEU A 98 -11.73 -17.41 -9.35
CA LEU A 98 -12.02 -16.53 -10.47
C LEU A 98 -11.21 -16.92 -11.72
N LYS A 99 -9.94 -17.28 -11.55
CA LYS A 99 -9.12 -17.77 -12.65
C LYS A 99 -9.70 -19.04 -13.28
N GLN A 100 -10.13 -19.97 -12.46
CA GLN A 100 -10.75 -21.23 -12.93
C GLN A 100 -12.04 -20.96 -13.69
N GLN A 101 -12.76 -19.90 -13.35
CA GLN A 101 -13.98 -19.49 -14.05
C GLN A 101 -13.69 -18.72 -15.33
N GLY A 102 -12.42 -18.49 -15.67
CA GLY A 102 -12.02 -17.86 -16.91
C GLY A 102 -11.91 -16.34 -16.87
N PHE A 103 -11.97 -15.72 -15.69
CA PHE A 103 -11.80 -14.28 -15.58
C PHE A 103 -10.33 -13.88 -15.79
N TRP A 104 -10.16 -12.73 -16.44
CA TRP A 104 -8.89 -12.03 -16.44
C TRP A 104 -8.78 -11.23 -15.13
N LEU A 105 -7.61 -11.26 -14.50
CA LEU A 105 -7.40 -10.58 -13.23
C LEU A 105 -6.31 -9.52 -13.39
N ALA A 106 -6.54 -8.37 -12.77
CA ALA A 106 -5.59 -7.26 -12.79
C ALA A 106 -5.62 -6.53 -11.45
N VAL A 107 -4.59 -5.75 -11.20
CA VAL A 107 -4.49 -4.87 -10.02
C VAL A 107 -4.43 -3.43 -10.50
N ALA A 108 -5.25 -2.58 -9.89
CA ALA A 108 -5.17 -1.13 -10.05
C ALA A 108 -4.97 -0.52 -8.66
N THR A 109 -3.90 0.21 -8.49
CA THR A 109 -3.52 0.75 -7.18
C THR A 109 -2.81 2.08 -7.32
N GLY A 110 -2.96 2.95 -6.32
CA GLY A 110 -2.17 4.17 -6.21
C GLY A 110 -0.73 3.92 -5.75
N LYS A 111 -0.43 2.69 -5.31
CA LYS A 111 0.91 2.30 -4.87
C LYS A 111 1.87 2.28 -6.05
N GLY A 112 3.11 2.77 -5.84
CA GLY A 112 4.14 2.72 -6.86
C GLY A 112 4.57 1.29 -7.20
N ARG A 113 5.12 1.10 -8.40
CA ARG A 113 5.49 -0.22 -8.91
C ARG A 113 6.45 -0.94 -7.96
N THR A 114 7.48 -0.26 -7.48
CA THR A 114 8.47 -0.84 -6.57
C THR A 114 7.82 -1.31 -5.28
N GLY A 115 6.93 -0.51 -4.71
CA GLY A 115 6.20 -0.87 -3.49
C GLY A 115 5.26 -2.04 -3.72
N LEU A 116 4.58 -2.09 -4.85
CA LEU A 116 3.69 -3.20 -5.20
C LEU A 116 4.48 -4.50 -5.36
N ASP A 117 5.56 -4.47 -6.13
CA ASP A 117 6.41 -5.66 -6.34
C ASP A 117 6.97 -6.17 -5.01
N ARG A 118 7.38 -5.26 -4.12
CA ARG A 118 7.85 -5.61 -2.78
C ARG A 118 6.74 -6.29 -1.98
N SER A 119 5.53 -5.74 -1.99
CA SER A 119 4.39 -6.27 -1.27
C SER A 119 4.02 -7.67 -1.77
N ILE A 120 4.01 -7.87 -3.08
CA ILE A 120 3.75 -9.18 -3.67
C ILE A 120 4.82 -10.19 -3.25
N THR A 121 6.09 -9.82 -3.34
CA THR A 121 7.22 -10.69 -2.99
C THR A 121 7.17 -11.12 -1.53
N VAL A 122 6.85 -10.20 -0.62
CA VAL A 122 6.80 -10.48 0.82
C VAL A 122 5.56 -11.29 1.19
N SER A 123 4.42 -10.99 0.58
CA SER A 123 3.13 -11.60 0.93
C SER A 123 2.91 -12.94 0.24
N TYR A 124 3.26 -13.03 -1.04
CA TYR A 124 3.01 -14.23 -1.82
C TYR A 124 3.81 -14.16 -3.13
N THR A 125 4.75 -15.08 -3.28
CA THR A 125 5.72 -15.07 -4.38
C THR A 125 5.20 -15.67 -5.68
N HIS A 126 3.99 -16.21 -5.71
CA HIS A 126 3.45 -16.95 -6.85
C HIS A 126 2.24 -16.29 -7.53
N LEU A 127 1.97 -15.06 -7.22
CA LEU A 127 0.86 -14.34 -7.86
C LEU A 127 1.06 -14.10 -9.35
#